data_acfb0b514fe601fc511ce82c4dae3a5b
#
_entry.id   acfb0b514fe601fc511ce82c4dae3a5b
#
_cell.length_a   1.000
_cell.length_b   1.000
_cell.length_c   1.000
_cell.angle_alpha   90.00
_cell.angle_beta   90.00
_cell.angle_gamma   90.00
#
_symmetry.space_group_name_H-M   'P 1'
#
loop_
_entity.id
_entity.type
_entity.pdbx_description
1 polymer ?
#
loop_
_entity_poly.entity_id
_entity_poly.type
_entity_poly.pdbx_seq_one_letter_code
_entity_poly.pdbx_strand_id
1 'polypeptide(L)'
;MRALLDTSVLIALLDANHLQHPLCHRWLATQQDGWASCPITLNGCIRILSQPQYPNRLPMQTVVRGLQEAMAHPMHSFWPDAVNPLAAHALDWQRLMRPAEITDAYLLALAVQHQACLVTLDQGISLAWVQGATAAHLQVLV
;
A
#
# COMPACT_ATOMS: atom_id res chain seq x y z
N MET A 1 6.87 5.51 12.91
CA MET A 1 6.80 4.26 12.14
C MET A 1 6.90 4.56 10.64
N ARG A 2 7.65 3.75 9.92
CA ARG A 2 7.67 3.82 8.45
C ARG A 2 6.31 3.44 7.88
N ALA A 3 5.95 4.04 6.76
CA ALA A 3 4.63 3.83 6.14
C ALA A 3 4.76 2.94 4.91
N LEU A 4 4.16 1.73 4.94
CA LEU A 4 3.96 0.93 3.73
C LEU A 4 2.76 1.52 2.98
N LEU A 5 2.98 2.05 1.78
CA LEU A 5 1.91 2.65 1.00
C LEU A 5 1.14 1.59 0.25
N ASP A 6 -0.16 1.49 0.54
CA ASP A 6 -1.06 0.64 -0.22
C ASP A 6 -1.14 1.10 -1.68
N THR A 7 -1.50 0.19 -2.56
CA THR A 7 -1.71 0.48 -3.99
C THR A 7 -2.61 1.70 -4.19
N SER A 8 -3.70 1.82 -3.42
CA SER A 8 -4.62 2.95 -3.52
C SER A 8 -3.93 4.30 -3.28
N VAL A 9 -3.01 4.35 -2.33
CA VAL A 9 -2.27 5.59 -2.02
C VAL A 9 -1.25 5.90 -3.11
N LEU A 10 -0.53 4.88 -3.61
CA LEU A 10 0.41 5.08 -4.73
C LEU A 10 -0.31 5.61 -5.98
N ILE A 11 -1.47 5.05 -6.30
CA ILE A 11 -2.29 5.51 -7.41
C ILE A 11 -2.67 6.98 -7.23
N ALA A 12 -3.18 7.35 -6.06
CA ALA A 12 -3.60 8.71 -5.78
C ALA A 12 -2.42 9.70 -5.83
N LEU A 13 -1.23 9.27 -5.45
CA LEU A 13 -0.03 10.12 -5.52
C LEU A 13 0.44 10.34 -6.97
N LEU A 14 0.31 9.32 -7.84
CA LEU A 14 0.75 9.43 -9.24
C LEU A 14 -0.29 10.03 -10.18
N ASP A 15 -1.57 9.89 -9.86
CA ASP A 15 -2.66 10.42 -10.68
C ASP A 15 -3.05 11.81 -10.16
N ALA A 16 -2.58 12.85 -10.83
CA ALA A 16 -2.84 14.23 -10.43
C ALA A 16 -4.33 14.59 -10.46
N ASN A 17 -5.14 13.85 -11.19
CA ASN A 17 -6.59 14.05 -11.29
C ASN A 17 -7.39 13.16 -10.35
N HIS A 18 -6.72 12.35 -9.53
CA HIS A 18 -7.39 11.51 -8.56
C HIS A 18 -8.04 12.37 -7.47
N LEU A 19 -9.26 11.99 -7.06
CA LEU A 19 -10.00 12.74 -6.07
C LEU A 19 -9.23 12.91 -4.75
N GLN A 20 -8.47 11.88 -4.37
CA GLN A 20 -7.69 11.88 -3.13
C GLN A 20 -6.23 12.31 -3.31
N HIS A 21 -5.86 12.79 -4.48
CA HIS A 21 -4.48 13.23 -4.74
C HIS A 21 -4.01 14.30 -3.75
N PRO A 22 -4.79 15.39 -3.50
CA PRO A 22 -4.34 16.40 -2.54
C PRO A 22 -4.20 15.87 -1.11
N LEU A 23 -5.11 14.99 -0.69
CA LEU A 23 -5.06 14.38 0.63
C LEU A 23 -3.79 13.57 0.82
N CYS A 24 -3.48 12.69 -0.14
CA CYS A 24 -2.31 11.82 -0.06
C CYS A 24 -1.01 12.63 -0.12
N HIS A 25 -0.94 13.66 -0.94
CA HIS A 25 0.24 14.53 -1.01
C HIS A 25 0.46 15.31 0.27
N ARG A 26 -0.59 15.87 0.87
CA ARG A 26 -0.47 16.58 2.15
C ARG A 26 0.02 15.63 3.24
N TRP A 27 -0.54 14.42 3.27
CA TRP A 27 -0.10 13.43 4.24
C TRP A 27 1.37 13.07 4.06
N LEU A 28 1.79 12.77 2.82
CA LEU A 28 3.17 12.38 2.53
C LEU A 28 4.16 13.47 2.93
N ALA A 29 3.81 14.74 2.72
CA ALA A 29 4.65 15.88 3.09
C ALA A 29 4.91 15.97 4.59
N THR A 30 4.05 15.36 5.43
CA THR A 30 4.21 15.36 6.88
C THR A 30 4.99 14.15 7.40
N GLN A 31 5.29 13.17 6.55
CA GLN A 31 5.98 11.95 6.98
C GLN A 31 7.45 12.21 7.24
N GLN A 32 7.93 11.78 8.42
CA GLN A 32 9.33 11.94 8.82
C GLN A 32 10.08 10.63 8.89
N ASP A 33 9.37 9.50 9.00
CA ASP A 33 9.95 8.17 9.19
C ASP A 33 10.16 7.41 7.88
N GLY A 34 9.85 8.03 6.76
CA GLY A 34 9.99 7.41 5.45
C GLY A 34 8.80 6.52 5.07
N TRP A 35 8.87 6.03 3.86
CA TRP A 35 7.83 5.18 3.28
C TRP A 35 8.44 3.98 2.57
N ALA A 36 7.62 2.97 2.37
CA ALA A 36 8.04 1.72 1.75
C ALA A 36 7.08 1.31 0.64
N SER A 37 7.61 0.54 -0.30
CA SER A 37 6.84 -0.16 -1.32
C SER A 37 7.28 -1.63 -1.37
N CYS A 38 6.46 -2.46 -2.00
CA CYS A 38 6.75 -3.87 -2.20
C CYS A 38 6.27 -4.31 -3.59
N PRO A 39 6.65 -5.51 -4.06
CA PRO A 39 6.24 -5.97 -5.40
C PRO A 39 4.74 -5.91 -5.64
N ILE A 40 3.91 -6.28 -4.66
CA ILE A 40 2.45 -6.27 -4.80
C ILE A 40 1.95 -4.84 -5.07
N THR A 41 2.38 -3.86 -4.28
CA THR A 41 1.87 -2.50 -4.43
C THR A 41 2.39 -1.83 -5.68
N LEU A 42 3.65 -2.08 -6.06
CA LEU A 42 4.21 -1.55 -7.30
C LEU A 42 3.53 -2.14 -8.53
N ASN A 43 3.39 -3.47 -8.58
CA ASN A 43 2.72 -4.14 -9.69
C ASN A 43 1.27 -3.70 -9.81
N GLY A 44 0.57 -3.59 -8.69
CA GLY A 44 -0.82 -3.14 -8.66
C GLY A 44 -0.98 -1.71 -9.17
N CYS A 45 -0.10 -0.82 -8.77
CA CYS A 45 -0.11 0.58 -9.21
C CYS A 45 0.08 0.68 -10.72
N ILE A 46 1.10 0.00 -11.25
CA ILE A 46 1.38 0.02 -12.70
C ILE A 46 0.20 -0.55 -13.48
N ARG A 47 -0.31 -1.70 -13.06
CA ARG A 47 -1.40 -2.40 -13.75
C ARG A 47 -2.68 -1.57 -13.77
N ILE A 48 -3.06 -1.01 -12.64
CA ILE A 48 -4.34 -0.28 -12.53
C ILE A 48 -4.27 1.04 -13.30
N LEU A 49 -3.22 1.84 -13.13
CA LEU A 49 -3.11 3.14 -13.79
C LEU A 49 -2.98 3.03 -15.31
N SER A 50 -2.45 1.92 -15.82
CA SER A 50 -2.23 1.76 -17.25
C SER A 50 -3.33 0.96 -17.96
N GLN A 51 -4.32 0.41 -17.22
CA GLN A 51 -5.38 -0.37 -17.84
C GLN A 51 -6.41 0.55 -18.53
N PRO A 52 -7.01 0.10 -19.67
CA PRO A 52 -7.92 0.95 -20.44
C PRO A 52 -9.13 1.45 -19.66
N GLN A 53 -9.60 0.70 -18.67
CA GLN A 53 -10.79 1.06 -17.89
C GLN A 53 -10.55 2.14 -16.84
N TYR A 54 -9.27 2.46 -16.55
CA TYR A 54 -8.98 3.48 -15.54
C TYR A 54 -9.30 4.88 -16.13
N PRO A 55 -10.11 5.71 -15.44
CA PRO A 55 -10.58 6.98 -16.00
C PRO A 55 -9.47 7.95 -16.42
N ASN A 56 -8.40 8.02 -15.64
CA ASN A 56 -7.26 8.90 -15.89
C ASN A 56 -6.04 8.11 -16.38
N ARG A 57 -6.27 7.15 -17.26
CA ARG A 57 -5.26 6.21 -17.72
C ARG A 57 -3.97 6.90 -18.15
N LEU A 58 -2.84 6.37 -17.68
CA LEU A 58 -1.50 6.79 -18.05
C LEU A 58 -0.81 5.68 -18.84
N PRO A 59 0.08 6.02 -19.80
CA PRO A 59 0.93 5.02 -20.43
C PRO A 59 1.77 4.28 -19.40
N MET A 60 1.95 2.98 -19.59
CA MET A 60 2.68 2.13 -18.65
C MET A 60 4.08 2.70 -18.35
N GLN A 61 4.80 3.14 -19.38
CA GLN A 61 6.15 3.68 -19.23
C GLN A 61 6.17 4.97 -18.39
N THR A 62 5.11 5.77 -18.48
CA THR A 62 4.97 6.98 -17.65
C THR A 62 4.82 6.60 -16.17
N VAL A 63 3.99 5.61 -15.87
CA VAL A 63 3.80 5.11 -14.50
C VAL A 63 5.11 4.54 -13.95
N VAL A 64 5.79 3.71 -14.73
CA VAL A 64 7.07 3.10 -14.32
C VAL A 64 8.10 4.18 -14.02
N ARG A 65 8.23 5.18 -14.89
CA ARG A 65 9.18 6.28 -14.68
C ARG A 65 8.85 7.06 -13.40
N GLY A 66 7.58 7.38 -13.19
CA GLY A 66 7.14 8.08 -11.97
C GLY A 66 7.46 7.30 -10.70
N LEU A 67 7.25 5.99 -10.70
CA LEU A 67 7.61 5.13 -9.57
C LEU A 67 9.12 5.05 -9.37
N GLN A 68 9.90 4.93 -10.45
CA GLN A 68 11.36 4.90 -10.35
C GLN A 68 11.91 6.20 -9.75
N GLU A 69 11.37 7.34 -10.14
CA GLU A 69 11.74 8.64 -9.57
C GLU A 69 11.39 8.72 -8.08
N ALA A 70 10.19 8.28 -7.73
CA ALA A 70 9.76 8.28 -6.32
C ALA A 70 10.62 7.35 -5.48
N MET A 71 10.97 6.16 -5.99
CA MET A 71 11.79 5.17 -5.27
C MET A 71 13.24 5.63 -5.12
N ALA A 72 13.72 6.55 -5.93
CA ALA A 72 15.06 7.11 -5.78
C ALA A 72 15.18 8.08 -4.59
N HIS A 73 14.06 8.46 -3.98
CA HIS A 73 14.06 9.37 -2.84
C HIS A 73 14.71 8.68 -1.62
N PRO A 74 15.57 9.40 -0.84
CA PRO A 74 16.26 8.79 0.30
C PRO A 74 15.34 8.22 1.37
N MET A 75 14.10 8.71 1.48
CA MET A 75 13.12 8.25 2.45
C MET A 75 12.39 6.97 2.04
N HIS A 76 12.62 6.47 0.82
CA HIS A 76 11.99 5.25 0.33
C HIS A 76 12.80 4.01 0.72
N SER A 77 12.08 2.94 1.06
CA SER A 77 12.63 1.58 1.21
C SER A 77 11.80 0.60 0.39
N PHE A 78 12.48 -0.28 -0.35
CA PHE A 78 11.83 -1.39 -1.02
C PHE A 78 11.85 -2.61 -0.12
N TRP A 79 10.69 -3.26 0.07
CA TRP A 79 10.56 -4.49 0.85
C TRP A 79 10.17 -5.65 -0.06
N PRO A 80 10.88 -6.80 0.00
CA PRO A 80 10.38 -8.01 -0.65
C PRO A 80 9.10 -8.50 0.03
N ASP A 81 8.30 -9.28 -0.70
CA ASP A 81 7.10 -9.91 -0.15
C ASP A 81 7.51 -11.15 0.68
N ALA A 82 8.14 -10.92 1.83
CA ALA A 82 8.80 -11.96 2.61
C ALA A 82 7.89 -12.70 3.59
N VAL A 83 6.64 -12.27 3.76
CA VAL A 83 5.68 -12.97 4.59
C VAL A 83 5.13 -14.17 3.83
N ASN A 84 5.19 -15.36 4.45
CA ASN A 84 4.46 -16.53 3.95
C ASN A 84 3.03 -16.46 4.46
N PRO A 85 2.02 -16.27 3.59
CA PRO A 85 0.63 -16.11 4.06
C PRO A 85 0.08 -17.38 4.70
N LEU A 86 0.68 -18.52 4.46
CA LEU A 86 0.24 -19.81 5.02
C LEU A 86 1.03 -20.19 6.28
N ALA A 87 1.97 -19.37 6.71
CA ALA A 87 2.66 -19.60 7.96
C ALA A 87 1.69 -19.43 9.15
N ALA A 88 1.92 -20.20 10.22
CA ALA A 88 1.07 -20.25 11.40
C ALA A 88 0.97 -18.90 12.02
N HIS A 89 0.81 -17.99 12.24
CA HIS A 89 0.76 -16.67 12.87
C HIS A 89 0.88 -15.50 11.91
N ALA A 90 0.72 -15.73 10.58
CA ALA A 90 0.70 -14.65 9.62
C ALA A 90 -0.71 -14.06 9.49
N LEU A 91 -1.60 -14.77 8.80
CA LEU A 91 -2.99 -14.35 8.61
C LEU A 91 -3.93 -15.24 9.40
N ASP A 92 -5.00 -14.66 9.94
CA ASP A 92 -6.07 -15.43 10.55
C ASP A 92 -7.12 -15.79 9.48
N TRP A 93 -6.91 -16.93 8.82
CA TRP A 93 -7.75 -17.36 7.71
C TRP A 93 -9.21 -17.60 8.10
N GLN A 94 -9.49 -17.82 9.39
CA GLN A 94 -10.86 -17.98 9.88
C GLN A 94 -11.63 -16.64 9.89
N ARG A 95 -10.92 -15.53 9.89
CA ARG A 95 -11.52 -14.19 9.92
C ARG A 95 -11.57 -13.54 8.54
N LEU A 96 -10.91 -14.12 7.55
CA LEU A 96 -10.97 -13.67 6.18
C LEU A 96 -12.18 -14.30 5.50
N MET A 97 -13.11 -13.50 5.03
CA MET A 97 -14.40 -13.96 4.53
C MET A 97 -14.50 -13.92 3.01
N ARG A 98 -13.71 -13.07 2.35
CA ARG A 98 -13.82 -12.86 0.90
C ARG A 98 -12.43 -12.83 0.25
N PRO A 99 -12.31 -13.38 -0.98
CA PRO A 99 -11.04 -13.34 -1.71
C PRO A 99 -10.48 -11.93 -1.89
N ALA A 100 -11.34 -10.91 -2.04
CA ALA A 100 -10.91 -9.53 -2.20
C ALA A 100 -10.15 -8.97 -0.99
N GLU A 101 -10.27 -9.61 0.18
CA GLU A 101 -9.60 -9.18 1.41
C GLU A 101 -8.17 -9.69 1.53
N ILE A 102 -7.76 -10.67 0.73
CA ILE A 102 -6.50 -11.40 0.91
C ILE A 102 -5.30 -10.49 0.74
N THR A 103 -5.27 -9.68 -0.31
CA THR A 103 -4.12 -8.80 -0.58
C THR A 103 -3.97 -7.75 0.52
N ASP A 104 -5.06 -7.15 0.97
CA ASP A 104 -5.01 -6.15 2.04
C ASP A 104 -4.54 -6.77 3.35
N ALA A 105 -5.01 -7.97 3.68
CA ALA A 105 -4.55 -8.71 4.86
C ALA A 105 -3.05 -9.02 4.76
N TYR A 106 -2.58 -9.40 3.58
CA TYR A 106 -1.16 -9.65 3.35
C TYR A 106 -0.31 -8.41 3.59
N LEU A 107 -0.75 -7.27 3.04
CA LEU A 107 -0.01 -6.01 3.21
C LEU A 107 0.02 -5.57 4.68
N LEU A 108 -1.08 -5.77 5.40
CA LEU A 108 -1.10 -5.50 6.84
C LEU A 108 -0.11 -6.42 7.57
N ALA A 109 -0.05 -7.70 7.23
CA ALA A 109 0.89 -8.64 7.83
C ALA A 109 2.35 -8.23 7.53
N LEU A 110 2.62 -7.76 6.31
CA LEU A 110 3.95 -7.29 5.94
C LEU A 110 4.34 -6.05 6.76
N ALA A 111 3.41 -5.11 6.95
CA ALA A 111 3.64 -3.94 7.80
C ALA A 111 3.92 -4.33 9.24
N VAL A 112 3.15 -5.27 9.79
CA VAL A 112 3.37 -5.77 11.17
C VAL A 112 4.75 -6.40 11.30
N GLN A 113 5.17 -7.21 10.33
CA GLN A 113 6.49 -7.83 10.35
C GLN A 113 7.62 -6.78 10.39
N HIS A 114 7.45 -5.69 9.69
CA HIS A 114 8.42 -4.60 9.64
C HIS A 114 8.26 -3.59 10.78
N GLN A 115 7.36 -3.82 11.72
CA GLN A 115 7.04 -2.85 12.78
C GLN A 115 6.70 -1.48 12.19
N ALA A 116 5.88 -1.50 11.16
CA ALA A 116 5.52 -0.35 10.34
C ALA A 116 4.00 -0.19 10.25
N CYS A 117 3.55 0.83 9.57
CA CYS A 117 2.13 1.17 9.42
C CYS A 117 1.72 1.01 7.96
N LEU A 118 0.69 0.20 7.71
CA LEU A 118 0.03 0.19 6.39
C LEU A 118 -0.82 1.45 6.26
N VAL A 119 -0.56 2.24 5.23
CA VAL A 119 -1.30 3.48 4.95
C VAL A 119 -2.14 3.26 3.69
N THR A 120 -3.45 3.47 3.82
CA THR A 120 -4.43 3.10 2.80
C THR A 120 -5.55 4.12 2.70
N LEU A 121 -6.27 4.10 1.57
CA LEU A 121 -7.54 4.80 1.40
C LEU A 121 -8.74 3.88 1.67
N ASP A 122 -8.52 2.57 1.85
CA ASP A 122 -9.57 1.59 2.05
C ASP A 122 -10.00 1.56 3.52
N GLN A 123 -11.30 1.78 3.76
CA GLN A 123 -11.87 1.76 5.11
C GLN A 123 -12.28 0.35 5.56
N GLY A 124 -12.16 -0.66 4.69
CA GLY A 124 -12.63 -2.00 4.96
C GLY A 124 -11.58 -2.96 5.56
N ILE A 125 -10.37 -2.50 5.81
CA ILE A 125 -9.29 -3.36 6.33
C ILE A 125 -9.49 -3.60 7.83
N SER A 126 -9.47 -4.86 8.24
CA SER A 126 -9.66 -5.25 9.64
C SER A 126 -8.34 -5.67 10.29
N LEU A 127 -8.07 -5.14 11.46
CA LEU A 127 -6.92 -5.55 12.27
C LEU A 127 -7.03 -7.02 12.70
N ALA A 128 -8.24 -7.56 12.76
CA ALA A 128 -8.47 -8.96 13.16
C ALA A 128 -7.94 -9.97 12.14
N TRP A 129 -7.67 -9.57 10.91
CA TRP A 129 -7.14 -10.46 9.87
C TRP A 129 -5.70 -10.89 10.12
N VAL A 130 -4.96 -10.13 10.93
CA VAL A 130 -3.54 -10.37 11.16
C VAL A 130 -3.25 -10.44 12.64
N GLN A 131 -2.66 -11.55 13.04
CA GLN A 131 -2.29 -11.75 14.44
C GLN A 131 -1.18 -10.74 14.81
N GLY A 132 -1.36 -10.09 15.94
CA GLY A 132 -0.41 -9.07 16.41
C GLY A 132 -0.62 -7.69 15.82
N ALA A 133 -1.55 -7.49 14.89
CA ALA A 133 -1.86 -6.16 14.37
C ALA A 133 -2.57 -5.33 15.44
N THR A 134 -2.14 -4.08 15.56
CA THR A 134 -2.75 -3.09 16.45
C THR A 134 -3.11 -1.84 15.66
N ALA A 135 -3.80 -0.91 16.31
CA ALA A 135 -4.16 0.36 15.66
C ALA A 135 -2.95 1.14 15.14
N ALA A 136 -1.77 0.93 15.71
CA ALA A 136 -0.54 1.58 15.24
C ALA A 136 -0.09 1.08 13.86
N HIS A 137 -0.53 -0.12 13.45
CA HIS A 137 -0.11 -0.74 12.20
C HIS A 137 -1.00 -0.38 11.00
N LEU A 138 -2.04 0.40 11.19
CA LEU A 138 -2.98 0.75 10.13
C LEU A 138 -3.40 2.21 10.24
N GLN A 139 -3.24 2.95 9.14
CA GLN A 139 -3.73 4.32 9.02
C GLN A 139 -4.57 4.44 7.75
N VAL A 140 -5.83 4.82 7.92
CA VAL A 140 -6.73 5.12 6.80
C VAL A 140 -6.75 6.63 6.59
N LEU A 141 -6.42 7.06 5.38
CA LEU A 141 -6.47 8.49 5.03
C LEU A 141 -7.88 8.89 4.65
N VAL A 142 -8.38 9.91 5.29
CA VAL A 142 -9.72 10.44 5.05
C VAL A 142 -9.71 11.95 4.97
#